data_ec55c23b298638da7236119a046cb2bd
#
_entry.id   ec55c23b298638da7236119a046cb2bd
#
_cell.length_a   1.000
_cell.length_b   1.000
_cell.length_c   1.000
_cell.angle_alpha   90.00
_cell.angle_beta   90.00
_cell.angle_gamma   90.00
#
_symmetry.space_group_name_H-M   'P 1'
#
loop_
_entity.id
_entity.type
_entity.pdbx_description
1 polymer ?
#
loop_
_entity_poly.entity_id
_entity_poly.type
_entity_poly.pdbx_seq_one_letter_code
_entity_poly.pdbx_strand_id
1 'polypeptide(L)'
;MKGRKVQLAKLVADLDEDAVLETVRRRLAAGEDPFLIVDECQAGVMQVGQLYEHGIYYISGLIMAGEIMEQISQLVLPVLQERITGSDAGRILVGTVQGDIHYVGKNMFKTLLKCFGFTVRDAGEDVEPAEFLKQMRTFTPHVIGLSCLLTSAYDSMRETVALLRSETKDFERPPRIIIGGAVDARVCQHVEAEGWARDAMSGVRICQSVTKQAADAP
;
A
#
# COMPACT_ATOMS: atom_id res chain seq x y z
N MET A 1 4.01 -24.35 -29.88
CA MET A 1 2.77 -23.56 -29.65
C MET A 1 3.10 -22.54 -28.55
N LYS A 2 3.21 -21.24 -28.87
CA LYS A 2 3.37 -20.19 -27.86
C LYS A 2 2.03 -20.07 -27.11
N GLY A 3 1.96 -20.58 -25.87
CA GLY A 3 0.80 -20.42 -25.02
C GLY A 3 0.49 -18.94 -24.86
N ARG A 4 -0.72 -18.53 -25.18
CA ARG A 4 -1.27 -17.21 -24.97
C ARG A 4 -1.12 -16.92 -23.48
N LYS A 5 -0.24 -15.99 -23.09
CA LYS A 5 -0.08 -15.55 -21.71
C LYS A 5 -1.47 -15.07 -21.27
N VAL A 6 -2.14 -15.84 -20.42
CA VAL A 6 -3.44 -15.44 -19.87
C VAL A 6 -3.18 -14.19 -19.05
N GLN A 7 -3.74 -13.05 -19.45
CA GLN A 7 -3.59 -11.80 -18.74
C GLN A 7 -4.37 -11.92 -17.41
N LEU A 8 -3.66 -11.99 -16.32
CA LEU A 8 -4.25 -12.15 -14.98
C LEU A 8 -5.22 -11.00 -14.65
N ALA A 9 -4.88 -9.77 -15.08
CA ALA A 9 -5.77 -8.62 -14.96
C ALA A 9 -7.15 -8.86 -15.59
N LYS A 10 -7.21 -9.56 -16.74
CA LYS A 10 -8.48 -9.88 -17.38
C LYS A 10 -9.29 -10.88 -16.58
N LEU A 11 -8.66 -11.93 -16.03
CA LEU A 11 -9.36 -12.91 -15.21
C LEU A 11 -9.97 -12.25 -13.96
N VAL A 12 -9.23 -11.34 -13.31
CA VAL A 12 -9.74 -10.57 -12.17
C VAL A 12 -10.89 -9.65 -12.62
N ALA A 13 -10.75 -8.97 -13.77
CA ALA A 13 -11.81 -8.12 -14.31
C ALA A 13 -13.08 -8.90 -14.67
N ASP A 14 -12.92 -10.14 -15.13
CA ASP A 14 -14.04 -11.06 -15.43
C ASP A 14 -14.61 -11.72 -14.14
N LEU A 15 -13.99 -11.47 -12.96
CA LEU A 15 -14.33 -12.07 -11.66
C LEU A 15 -14.27 -13.60 -11.65
N ASP A 16 -13.38 -14.17 -12.46
CA ASP A 16 -13.15 -15.62 -12.54
C ASP A 16 -12.18 -16.06 -11.43
N GLU A 17 -12.69 -16.17 -10.20
CA GLU A 17 -11.94 -16.46 -8.99
C GLU A 17 -11.07 -17.72 -9.13
N ASP A 18 -11.66 -18.82 -9.60
CA ASP A 18 -10.96 -20.10 -9.73
C ASP A 18 -9.75 -20.00 -10.68
N ALA A 19 -9.95 -19.41 -11.85
CA ALA A 19 -8.90 -19.24 -12.86
C ALA A 19 -7.82 -18.26 -12.37
N VAL A 20 -8.19 -17.20 -11.61
CA VAL A 20 -7.26 -16.27 -10.98
C VAL A 20 -6.37 -17.03 -10.00
N LEU A 21 -6.95 -17.72 -9.02
CA LEU A 21 -6.19 -18.39 -7.96
C LEU A 21 -5.29 -19.51 -8.50
N GLU A 22 -5.78 -20.28 -9.47
CA GLU A 22 -4.97 -21.30 -10.15
C GLU A 22 -3.78 -20.66 -10.88
N THR A 23 -4.02 -19.57 -11.60
CA THR A 23 -2.96 -18.86 -12.32
C THR A 23 -1.93 -18.26 -11.37
N VAL A 24 -2.36 -17.65 -10.25
CA VAL A 24 -1.46 -17.12 -9.22
C VAL A 24 -0.59 -18.24 -8.63
N ARG A 25 -1.19 -19.34 -8.18
CA ARG A 25 -0.42 -20.48 -7.63
C ARG A 25 0.61 -21.02 -8.62
N ARG A 26 0.23 -21.21 -9.88
CA ARG A 26 1.14 -21.67 -10.94
C ARG A 26 2.29 -20.70 -11.18
N ARG A 27 2.04 -19.38 -11.21
CA ARG A 27 3.07 -18.37 -11.44
C ARG A 27 4.03 -18.25 -10.26
N LEU A 28 3.52 -18.33 -9.02
CA LEU A 28 4.34 -18.38 -7.81
C LEU A 28 5.23 -19.63 -7.79
N ALA A 29 4.67 -20.82 -8.11
CA ALA A 29 5.42 -22.07 -8.20
C ALA A 29 6.50 -22.05 -9.30
N ALA A 30 6.31 -21.27 -10.35
CA ALA A 30 7.30 -21.05 -11.40
C ALA A 30 8.39 -20.03 -11.00
N GLY A 31 8.36 -19.50 -9.77
CA GLY A 31 9.32 -18.52 -9.26
C GLY A 31 9.14 -17.11 -9.82
N GLU A 32 7.98 -16.79 -10.40
CA GLU A 32 7.70 -15.43 -10.87
C GLU A 32 7.63 -14.46 -9.69
N ASP A 33 8.04 -13.21 -9.93
CA ASP A 33 8.04 -12.20 -8.87
C ASP A 33 6.62 -11.94 -8.36
N PRO A 34 6.34 -12.19 -7.06
CA PRO A 34 5.03 -11.98 -6.48
C PRO A 34 4.47 -10.57 -6.68
N PHE A 35 5.36 -9.55 -6.78
CA PHE A 35 4.93 -8.16 -6.99
C PHE A 35 4.32 -7.94 -8.36
N LEU A 36 4.91 -8.51 -9.41
CA LEU A 36 4.36 -8.43 -10.76
C LEU A 36 2.97 -9.10 -10.84
N ILE A 37 2.78 -10.19 -10.08
CA ILE A 37 1.49 -10.88 -9.98
C ILE A 37 0.45 -9.96 -9.34
N VAL A 38 0.78 -9.32 -8.22
CA VAL A 38 -0.13 -8.43 -7.50
C VAL A 38 -0.45 -7.17 -8.31
N ASP A 39 0.54 -6.54 -8.94
CA ASP A 39 0.33 -5.37 -9.79
C ASP A 39 -0.65 -5.66 -10.94
N GLU A 40 -0.52 -6.86 -11.55
CA GLU A 40 -1.42 -7.29 -12.62
C GLU A 40 -2.85 -7.55 -12.09
N CYS A 41 -2.98 -8.11 -10.87
CA CYS A 41 -4.27 -8.29 -10.21
C CYS A 41 -4.92 -6.96 -9.85
N GLN A 42 -4.18 -6.00 -9.31
CA GLN A 42 -4.67 -4.65 -9.02
C GLN A 42 -5.18 -3.94 -10.27
N ALA A 43 -4.49 -4.10 -11.41
CA ALA A 43 -4.98 -3.58 -12.68
C ALA A 43 -6.34 -4.18 -13.09
N GLY A 44 -6.58 -5.45 -12.75
CA GLY A 44 -7.89 -6.10 -12.94
C GLY A 44 -8.98 -5.52 -12.02
N VAL A 45 -8.67 -5.30 -10.74
CA VAL A 45 -9.60 -4.66 -9.80
C VAL A 45 -9.99 -3.26 -10.25
N MET A 46 -9.03 -2.49 -10.77
CA MET A 46 -9.32 -1.16 -11.33
C MET A 46 -10.29 -1.25 -12.51
N GLN A 47 -10.21 -2.29 -13.34
CA GLN A 47 -11.18 -2.53 -14.41
C GLN A 47 -12.57 -2.87 -13.87
N VAL A 48 -12.67 -3.66 -12.78
CA VAL A 48 -13.95 -3.91 -12.09
C VAL A 48 -14.57 -2.61 -11.59
N GLY A 49 -13.75 -1.72 -11.00
CA GLY A 49 -14.20 -0.38 -10.59
C GLY A 49 -14.78 0.43 -11.74
N GLN A 50 -14.09 0.46 -12.89
CA GLN A 50 -14.59 1.14 -14.10
C GLN A 50 -15.89 0.53 -14.63
N LEU A 51 -16.00 -0.81 -14.61
CA LEU A 51 -17.24 -1.51 -15.03
C LEU A 51 -18.40 -1.18 -14.09
N TYR A 52 -18.16 -1.02 -12.81
CA TYR A 52 -19.14 -0.56 -11.83
C TYR A 52 -19.57 0.89 -12.10
N GLU A 53 -18.62 1.81 -12.33
CA GLU A 53 -18.93 3.20 -12.67
C GLU A 53 -19.77 3.35 -13.94
N HIS A 54 -19.57 2.46 -14.91
CA HIS A 54 -20.37 2.41 -16.15
C HIS A 54 -21.69 1.62 -16.01
N GLY A 55 -22.04 1.15 -14.81
CA GLY A 55 -23.28 0.41 -14.55
C GLY A 55 -23.31 -0.99 -15.17
N ILE A 56 -22.16 -1.53 -15.59
CA ILE A 56 -22.04 -2.89 -16.13
C ILE A 56 -21.99 -3.91 -15.00
N TYR A 57 -21.25 -3.59 -13.92
CA TYR A 57 -21.23 -4.37 -12.70
C TYR A 57 -22.02 -3.68 -11.59
N TYR A 58 -22.51 -4.49 -10.65
CA TYR A 58 -23.15 -4.03 -9.42
C TYR A 58 -22.14 -4.01 -8.26
N ILE A 59 -22.55 -3.49 -7.11
CA ILE A 59 -21.71 -3.45 -5.89
C ILE A 59 -21.17 -4.83 -5.50
N SER A 60 -21.90 -5.91 -5.81
CA SER A 60 -21.45 -7.29 -5.61
C SER A 60 -20.18 -7.62 -6.39
N GLY A 61 -19.97 -7.03 -7.56
CA GLY A 61 -18.73 -7.19 -8.32
C GLY A 61 -17.52 -6.58 -7.62
N LEU A 62 -17.68 -5.42 -6.97
CA LEU A 62 -16.61 -4.80 -6.17
C LEU A 62 -16.29 -5.64 -4.94
N ILE A 63 -17.32 -6.18 -4.25
CA ILE A 63 -17.12 -7.06 -3.10
C ILE A 63 -16.36 -8.31 -3.52
N MET A 64 -16.76 -8.97 -4.61
CA MET A 64 -16.10 -10.17 -5.14
C MET A 64 -14.64 -9.89 -5.54
N ALA A 65 -14.37 -8.75 -6.19
CA ALA A 65 -13.00 -8.35 -6.51
C ALA A 65 -12.15 -8.15 -5.25
N GLY A 66 -12.74 -7.61 -4.18
CA GLY A 66 -12.09 -7.49 -2.87
C GLY A 66 -11.75 -8.87 -2.26
N GLU A 67 -12.67 -9.83 -2.31
CA GLU A 67 -12.46 -11.20 -1.83
C GLU A 67 -11.37 -11.93 -2.63
N ILE A 68 -11.39 -11.79 -3.95
CA ILE A 68 -10.33 -12.33 -4.82
C ILE A 68 -8.97 -11.75 -4.43
N MET A 69 -8.86 -10.44 -4.21
CA MET A 69 -7.61 -9.80 -3.79
C MET A 69 -7.13 -10.26 -2.43
N GLU A 70 -8.05 -10.50 -1.49
CA GLU A 70 -7.70 -11.05 -0.17
C GLU A 70 -7.08 -12.45 -0.31
N GLN A 71 -7.70 -13.32 -1.10
CA GLN A 71 -7.18 -14.68 -1.34
C GLN A 71 -5.82 -14.66 -2.06
N ILE A 72 -5.64 -13.76 -3.05
CA ILE A 72 -4.33 -13.55 -3.70
C ILE A 72 -3.29 -13.13 -2.67
N SER A 73 -3.63 -12.20 -1.77
CA SER A 73 -2.74 -11.75 -0.70
C SER A 73 -2.31 -12.91 0.21
N GLN A 74 -3.23 -13.81 0.56
CA GLN A 74 -2.92 -15.00 1.37
C GLN A 74 -1.96 -15.98 0.66
N LEU A 75 -2.00 -16.06 -0.66
CA LEU A 75 -1.07 -16.88 -1.45
C LEU A 75 0.31 -16.23 -1.59
N VAL A 76 0.37 -14.92 -1.73
CA VAL A 76 1.58 -14.16 -2.01
C VAL A 76 2.39 -13.86 -0.75
N LEU A 77 1.72 -13.54 0.37
CA LEU A 77 2.36 -13.13 1.63
C LEU A 77 3.39 -14.15 2.15
N PRO A 78 3.13 -15.47 2.20
CA PRO A 78 4.12 -16.43 2.66
C PRO A 78 5.40 -16.42 1.82
N VAL A 79 5.28 -16.34 0.48
CA VAL A 79 6.43 -16.31 -0.44
C VAL A 79 7.28 -15.03 -0.22
N LEU A 80 6.63 -13.91 0.11
CA LEU A 80 7.31 -12.66 0.44
C LEU A 80 8.00 -12.73 1.81
N GLN A 81 7.37 -13.37 2.80
CA GLN A 81 7.92 -13.50 4.15
C GLN A 81 9.22 -14.32 4.18
N GLU A 82 9.38 -15.30 3.31
CA GLU A 82 10.62 -16.07 3.16
C GLU A 82 11.83 -15.21 2.70
N ARG A 83 11.56 -14.03 2.13
CA ARG A 83 12.59 -13.07 1.68
C ARG A 83 13.02 -12.06 2.75
N ILE A 84 12.48 -12.16 3.98
CA ILE A 84 12.81 -11.22 5.06
C ILE A 84 14.25 -11.46 5.51
N THR A 85 15.11 -10.49 5.22
CA THR A 85 16.48 -10.45 5.72
C THR A 85 16.52 -9.51 6.92
N GLY A 86 17.03 -9.98 8.06
CA GLY A 86 17.12 -9.19 9.28
C GLY A 86 18.16 -8.07 9.18
N SER A 87 17.78 -6.92 8.64
CA SER A 87 18.57 -5.69 8.67
C SER A 87 17.73 -4.58 9.32
N ASP A 88 18.35 -3.72 10.12
CA ASP A 88 17.67 -2.53 10.67
C ASP A 88 17.73 -1.39 9.64
N ALA A 89 16.84 -1.43 8.65
CA ALA A 89 16.75 -0.41 7.61
C ALA A 89 16.04 0.87 8.09
N GLY A 90 15.44 0.84 9.30
CA GLY A 90 14.73 1.97 9.88
C GLY A 90 13.29 1.63 10.28
N ARG A 91 12.60 2.61 10.89
CA ARG A 91 11.23 2.46 11.41
C ARG A 91 10.23 3.19 10.54
N ILE A 92 9.15 2.50 10.15
CA ILE A 92 8.08 3.04 9.31
C ILE A 92 6.74 2.83 10.04
N LEU A 93 5.96 3.89 10.20
CA LEU A 93 4.57 3.83 10.66
C LEU A 93 3.67 3.86 9.43
N VAL A 94 2.73 2.92 9.31
CA VAL A 94 1.74 2.91 8.21
C VAL A 94 0.33 2.84 8.78
N GLY A 95 -0.64 3.40 8.06
CA GLY A 95 -2.06 3.31 8.44
C GLY A 95 -2.95 3.83 7.33
N THR A 96 -4.22 3.40 7.34
CA THR A 96 -5.27 3.95 6.47
C THR A 96 -5.97 5.06 7.22
N VAL A 97 -6.11 6.22 6.59
CA VAL A 97 -6.66 7.44 7.21
C VAL A 97 -8.13 7.29 7.56
N GLN A 98 -8.60 8.10 8.51
CA GLN A 98 -9.99 8.12 8.94
C GLN A 98 -10.94 8.33 7.75
N GLY A 99 -12.04 7.57 7.74
CA GLY A 99 -13.02 7.54 6.65
C GLY A 99 -12.67 6.58 5.53
N ASP A 100 -11.57 5.81 5.64
CA ASP A 100 -11.17 4.80 4.66
C ASP A 100 -10.81 3.47 5.36
N ILE A 101 -11.29 2.36 4.81
CA ILE A 101 -11.11 1.00 5.36
C ILE A 101 -10.30 0.07 4.44
N HIS A 102 -9.74 0.61 3.34
CA HIS A 102 -8.99 -0.19 2.39
C HIS A 102 -7.61 -0.55 2.95
N TYR A 103 -7.36 -1.84 3.12
CA TYR A 103 -6.16 -2.36 3.79
C TYR A 103 -5.24 -3.19 2.90
N VAL A 104 -5.72 -3.72 1.78
CA VAL A 104 -4.96 -4.69 0.97
C VAL A 104 -3.64 -4.09 0.48
N GLY A 105 -3.68 -2.92 -0.16
CA GLY A 105 -2.49 -2.22 -0.65
C GLY A 105 -1.53 -1.83 0.49
N LYS A 106 -2.06 -1.38 1.62
CA LYS A 106 -1.30 -1.05 2.83
C LYS A 106 -0.59 -2.30 3.39
N ASN A 107 -1.30 -3.45 3.48
CA ASN A 107 -0.72 -4.69 3.96
C ASN A 107 0.36 -5.23 3.05
N MET A 108 0.21 -5.11 1.74
CA MET A 108 1.25 -5.42 0.77
C MET A 108 2.48 -4.54 0.98
N PHE A 109 2.30 -3.23 1.10
CA PHE A 109 3.39 -2.29 1.37
C PHE A 109 4.11 -2.61 2.69
N LYS A 110 3.35 -2.88 3.76
CA LYS A 110 3.89 -3.30 5.06
C LYS A 110 4.77 -4.55 4.95
N THR A 111 4.32 -5.55 4.22
CA THR A 111 5.07 -6.80 4.03
C THR A 111 6.35 -6.55 3.25
N LEU A 112 6.26 -5.76 2.18
CA LEU A 112 7.45 -5.34 1.42
C LEU A 112 8.49 -4.66 2.29
N LEU A 113 8.08 -3.64 3.04
CA LEU A 113 8.98 -2.93 3.94
C LEU A 113 9.72 -3.91 4.86
N LYS A 114 9.02 -4.90 5.42
CA LYS A 114 9.64 -5.95 6.26
C LYS A 114 10.66 -6.78 5.47
N CYS A 115 10.35 -7.15 4.22
CA CYS A 115 11.29 -7.87 3.34
C CYS A 115 12.58 -7.06 3.07
N PHE A 116 12.47 -5.73 3.07
CA PHE A 116 13.63 -4.84 2.92
C PHE A 116 14.27 -4.43 4.25
N GLY A 117 13.94 -5.12 5.34
CA GLY A 117 14.59 -4.96 6.65
C GLY A 117 14.07 -3.82 7.50
N PHE A 118 12.93 -3.21 7.15
CA PHE A 118 12.32 -2.17 7.97
C PHE A 118 11.54 -2.75 9.15
N THR A 119 11.60 -2.08 10.29
CA THR A 119 10.67 -2.30 11.39
C THR A 119 9.40 -1.50 11.11
N VAL A 120 8.26 -2.19 10.96
CA VAL A 120 7.00 -1.56 10.56
C VAL A 120 5.97 -1.67 11.67
N ARG A 121 5.39 -0.53 12.06
CA ARG A 121 4.18 -0.45 12.89
C ARG A 121 2.99 -0.13 11.98
N ASP A 122 1.92 -0.90 12.13
CA ASP A 122 0.65 -0.69 11.44
C ASP A 122 -0.33 -0.06 12.42
N ALA A 123 -0.80 1.14 12.11
CA ALA A 123 -1.79 1.85 12.93
C ALA A 123 -3.21 1.29 12.76
N GLY A 124 -3.45 0.53 11.68
CA GLY A 124 -4.76 -0.02 11.35
C GLY A 124 -5.45 0.70 10.19
N GLU A 125 -6.75 0.57 10.13
CA GLU A 125 -7.67 1.21 9.18
C GLU A 125 -8.57 2.20 9.93
N ASP A 126 -9.14 3.18 9.19
CA ASP A 126 -10.02 4.22 9.74
C ASP A 126 -9.38 4.96 10.93
N VAL A 127 -8.10 5.29 10.80
CA VAL A 127 -7.27 5.80 11.90
C VAL A 127 -7.43 7.31 12.02
N GLU A 128 -7.87 7.76 13.19
CA GLU A 128 -7.98 9.18 13.52
C GLU A 128 -6.61 9.88 13.55
N PRO A 129 -6.52 11.17 13.19
CA PRO A 129 -5.28 11.95 13.23
C PRO A 129 -4.57 11.89 14.59
N ALA A 130 -5.33 11.95 15.69
CA ALA A 130 -4.79 11.88 17.05
C ALA A 130 -4.13 10.53 17.38
N GLU A 131 -4.64 9.42 16.84
CA GLU A 131 -4.04 8.11 17.04
C GLU A 131 -2.73 7.97 16.23
N PHE A 132 -2.66 8.50 15.00
CA PHE A 132 -1.40 8.61 14.26
C PHE A 132 -0.34 9.37 15.08
N LEU A 133 -0.71 10.51 15.66
CA LEU A 133 0.18 11.30 16.50
C LEU A 133 0.68 10.51 17.71
N LYS A 134 -0.22 9.83 18.42
CA LYS A 134 0.11 9.00 19.60
C LYS A 134 1.08 7.88 19.21
N GLN A 135 0.82 7.19 18.09
CA GLN A 135 1.69 6.12 17.61
C GLN A 135 3.03 6.64 17.12
N MET A 136 3.06 7.78 16.42
CA MET A 136 4.30 8.45 16.03
C MET A 136 5.19 8.75 17.24
N ARG A 137 4.63 9.34 18.31
CA ARG A 137 5.38 9.69 19.53
C ARG A 137 6.00 8.48 20.21
N THR A 138 5.29 7.34 20.25
CA THR A 138 5.77 6.11 20.92
C THR A 138 6.70 5.27 20.05
N PHE A 139 6.59 5.37 18.73
CA PHE A 139 7.36 4.55 17.80
C PHE A 139 8.56 5.29 17.19
N THR A 140 8.51 6.61 17.18
CA THR A 140 9.54 7.48 16.58
C THR A 140 9.97 7.02 15.18
N PRO A 141 9.03 6.99 14.20
CA PRO A 141 9.31 6.51 12.85
C PRO A 141 10.21 7.48 12.08
N HIS A 142 10.95 6.98 11.09
CA HIS A 142 11.63 7.81 10.09
C HIS A 142 10.70 8.26 8.97
N VAL A 143 9.70 7.41 8.66
CA VAL A 143 8.67 7.70 7.65
C VAL A 143 7.29 7.32 8.19
N ILE A 144 6.30 8.13 7.85
CA ILE A 144 4.88 7.84 8.06
C ILE A 144 4.24 7.68 6.69
N GLY A 145 3.65 6.50 6.44
CA GLY A 145 2.91 6.18 5.22
C GLY A 145 1.41 6.24 5.46
N LEU A 146 0.72 7.18 4.84
CA LEU A 146 -0.74 7.32 4.90
C LEU A 146 -1.37 6.69 3.67
N SER A 147 -2.26 5.72 3.86
CA SER A 147 -3.00 5.06 2.78
C SER A 147 -4.39 5.67 2.64
N CYS A 148 -4.82 5.94 1.40
CA CYS A 148 -6.16 6.43 1.10
C CYS A 148 -6.59 6.04 -0.32
N LEU A 149 -7.76 5.41 -0.46
CA LEU A 149 -8.39 5.08 -1.73
C LEU A 149 -9.63 5.92 -2.00
N LEU A 150 -10.29 6.44 -0.95
CA LEU A 150 -11.52 7.21 -1.07
C LEU A 150 -11.24 8.70 -1.16
N THR A 151 -11.73 9.36 -2.21
CA THR A 151 -11.60 10.81 -2.37
C THR A 151 -12.28 11.59 -1.24
N SER A 152 -13.33 11.02 -0.64
CA SER A 152 -14.03 11.58 0.53
C SER A 152 -13.16 11.64 1.79
N ALA A 153 -12.07 10.87 1.86
CA ALA A 153 -11.16 10.83 3.00
C ALA A 153 -9.89 11.72 2.81
N TYR A 154 -9.78 12.47 1.70
CA TYR A 154 -8.62 13.34 1.46
C TYR A 154 -8.51 14.49 2.48
N ASP A 155 -9.64 15.02 2.95
CA ASP A 155 -9.61 16.08 3.97
C ASP A 155 -9.09 15.52 5.31
N SER A 156 -9.50 14.32 5.71
CA SER A 156 -8.95 13.64 6.89
C SER A 156 -7.45 13.35 6.74
N MET A 157 -7.00 12.96 5.54
CA MET A 157 -5.57 12.78 5.27
C MET A 157 -4.81 14.10 5.42
N ARG A 158 -5.36 15.22 4.91
CA ARG A 158 -4.77 16.56 5.07
C ARG A 158 -4.69 16.99 6.53
N GLU A 159 -5.75 16.75 7.31
CA GLU A 159 -5.77 17.03 8.74
C GLU A 159 -4.69 16.22 9.48
N THR A 160 -4.54 14.94 9.13
CA THR A 160 -3.50 14.08 9.69
C THR A 160 -2.11 14.63 9.39
N VAL A 161 -1.81 15.00 8.13
CA VAL A 161 -0.53 15.60 7.74
C VAL A 161 -0.27 16.89 8.51
N ALA A 162 -1.26 17.80 8.56
CA ALA A 162 -1.14 19.08 9.25
C ALA A 162 -0.85 18.91 10.74
N LEU A 163 -1.57 18.00 11.42
CA LEU A 163 -1.36 17.68 12.83
C LEU A 163 0.05 17.14 13.07
N LEU A 164 0.46 16.12 12.31
CA LEU A 164 1.78 15.50 12.47
C LEU A 164 2.91 16.54 12.26
N ARG A 165 2.79 17.39 11.26
CA ARG A 165 3.77 18.46 10.99
C ARG A 165 3.83 19.49 12.11
N SER A 166 2.68 19.94 12.62
CA SER A 166 2.64 20.92 13.70
C SER A 166 3.34 20.43 14.98
N GLU A 167 3.22 19.13 15.23
CA GLU A 167 3.78 18.45 16.41
C GLU A 167 5.25 18.04 16.28
N THR A 168 5.79 18.08 15.06
CA THR A 168 7.18 17.68 14.76
C THR A 168 8.06 18.83 14.26
N LYS A 169 7.52 20.05 14.18
CA LYS A 169 8.24 21.24 13.64
C LYS A 169 9.57 21.53 14.36
N ASP A 170 9.63 21.23 15.66
CA ASP A 170 10.82 21.47 16.49
C ASP A 170 11.71 20.21 16.63
N PHE A 171 11.40 19.13 15.92
CA PHE A 171 12.24 17.94 15.92
C PHE A 171 13.47 18.20 15.05
N GLU A 172 14.62 17.79 15.52
CA GLU A 172 15.87 17.83 14.74
C GLU A 172 15.72 17.02 13.44
N ARG A 173 15.02 15.89 13.51
CA ARG A 173 14.73 15.00 12.37
C ARG A 173 13.27 14.59 12.39
N PRO A 174 12.38 15.41 11.81
CA PRO A 174 10.97 15.05 11.71
C PRO A 174 10.78 13.86 10.76
N PRO A 175 9.79 12.98 11.02
CA PRO A 175 9.46 11.90 10.10
C PRO A 175 9.00 12.45 8.76
N ARG A 176 9.40 11.81 7.66
CA ARG A 176 8.86 12.14 6.33
C ARG A 176 7.47 11.55 6.19
N ILE A 177 6.51 12.34 5.71
CA ILE A 177 5.13 11.89 5.49
C ILE A 177 4.94 11.64 4.00
N ILE A 178 4.64 10.38 3.65
CA ILE A 178 4.33 9.96 2.28
C ILE A 178 2.91 9.42 2.19
N ILE A 179 2.30 9.56 1.05
CA ILE A 179 0.95 9.06 0.80
C ILE A 179 0.94 7.98 -0.27
N GLY A 180 -0.02 7.06 -0.20
CA GLY A 180 -0.21 5.98 -1.17
C GLY A 180 -1.69 5.59 -1.29
N GLY A 181 -2.00 4.78 -2.29
CA GLY A 181 -3.36 4.38 -2.64
C GLY A 181 -3.84 5.05 -3.94
N ALA A 182 -5.10 5.49 -4.00
CA ALA A 182 -5.64 6.21 -5.15
C ALA A 182 -5.21 7.69 -5.14
N VAL A 183 -3.91 7.95 -5.13
CA VAL A 183 -3.30 9.27 -5.00
C VAL A 183 -2.35 9.59 -6.15
N ASP A 184 -2.17 10.88 -6.41
CA ASP A 184 -1.24 11.39 -7.40
C ASP A 184 -0.50 12.65 -6.87
N ALA A 185 0.25 13.29 -7.75
CA ALA A 185 0.98 14.52 -7.40
C ALA A 185 0.06 15.67 -6.96
N ARG A 186 -1.19 15.74 -7.46
CA ARG A 186 -2.16 16.79 -7.09
C ARG A 186 -2.68 16.55 -5.68
N VAL A 187 -3.01 15.29 -5.36
CA VAL A 187 -3.42 14.91 -4.00
C VAL A 187 -2.27 15.14 -3.02
N CYS A 188 -1.04 14.76 -3.38
CA CYS A 188 0.15 15.02 -2.56
C CYS A 188 0.33 16.51 -2.25
N GLN A 189 0.15 17.38 -3.24
CA GLN A 189 0.19 18.83 -3.05
C GLN A 189 -0.98 19.34 -2.20
N HIS A 190 -2.20 18.82 -2.42
CA HIS A 190 -3.39 19.24 -1.67
C HIS A 190 -3.30 18.92 -0.18
N VAL A 191 -2.77 17.74 0.17
CA VAL A 191 -2.60 17.31 1.56
C VAL A 191 -1.27 17.75 2.17
N GLU A 192 -0.43 18.38 1.38
CA GLU A 192 0.90 18.88 1.75
C GLU A 192 1.87 17.79 2.23
N ALA A 193 1.77 16.57 1.72
CA ALA A 193 2.72 15.50 2.04
C ALA A 193 4.07 15.72 1.32
N GLU A 194 5.15 15.12 1.83
CA GLU A 194 6.50 15.24 1.25
C GLU A 194 6.74 14.30 0.06
N GLY A 195 5.82 13.39 -0.19
CA GLY A 195 5.93 12.47 -1.33
C GLY A 195 4.71 11.59 -1.47
N TRP A 196 4.62 10.95 -2.62
CA TRP A 196 3.56 9.99 -2.91
C TRP A 196 4.13 8.76 -3.63
N ALA A 197 3.49 7.62 -3.40
CA ALA A 197 3.86 6.35 -4.00
C ALA A 197 2.73 5.86 -4.90
N ARG A 198 3.05 5.61 -6.17
CA ARG A 198 2.09 5.06 -7.14
C ARG A 198 1.79 3.58 -6.89
N ASP A 199 2.77 2.85 -6.36
CA ASP A 199 2.74 1.43 -6.06
C ASP A 199 3.60 1.13 -4.82
N ALA A 200 3.46 -0.06 -4.27
CA ALA A 200 4.13 -0.45 -3.04
C ALA A 200 5.67 -0.43 -3.18
N MET A 201 6.22 -0.81 -4.35
CA MET A 201 7.67 -0.78 -4.57
C MET A 201 8.23 0.63 -4.69
N SER A 202 7.51 1.57 -5.31
CA SER A 202 7.91 2.97 -5.33
C SER A 202 7.92 3.55 -3.91
N GLY A 203 6.96 3.17 -3.06
CA GLY A 203 6.95 3.51 -1.64
C GLY A 203 8.18 3.00 -0.88
N VAL A 204 8.56 1.74 -1.11
CA VAL A 204 9.78 1.16 -0.51
C VAL A 204 11.03 1.95 -0.93
N ARG A 205 11.18 2.29 -2.21
CA ARG A 205 12.31 3.09 -2.70
C ARG A 205 12.38 4.47 -2.04
N ILE A 206 11.23 5.11 -1.82
CA ILE A 206 11.17 6.38 -1.09
C ILE A 206 11.65 6.17 0.36
N CYS A 207 11.15 5.16 1.07
CA CYS A 207 11.58 4.85 2.43
C CYS A 207 13.09 4.60 2.51
N GLN A 208 13.65 3.81 1.59
CA GLN A 208 15.08 3.54 1.53
C GLN A 208 15.92 4.82 1.31
N SER A 209 15.44 5.74 0.45
CA SER A 209 16.16 7.00 0.22
C SER A 209 16.17 7.89 1.46
N VAL A 210 15.05 7.96 2.19
CA VAL A 210 14.91 8.75 3.41
C VAL A 210 15.82 8.22 4.53
N THR A 211 15.82 6.90 4.75
CA THR A 211 16.60 6.30 5.84
C THR A 211 18.10 6.30 5.55
N LYS A 212 18.54 6.16 4.28
CA LYS A 212 19.96 6.33 3.90
C LYS A 212 20.44 7.75 4.15
N GLN A 213 19.67 8.76 3.74
CA GLN A 213 20.00 10.17 4.02
C GLN A 213 20.10 10.46 5.53
N ALA A 214 19.27 9.77 6.35
CA ALA A 214 19.35 9.91 7.80
C ALA A 214 20.58 9.22 8.41
N ALA A 215 21.11 8.17 7.81
CA ALA A 215 22.31 7.47 8.24
C ALA A 215 23.62 8.19 7.83
N ASP A 216 23.60 8.90 6.70
CA ASP A 216 24.75 9.63 6.15
C ASP A 216 24.85 11.08 6.67
N ALA A 217 23.91 11.55 7.47
CA ALA A 217 23.96 12.88 8.08
C ALA A 217 24.89 12.86 9.31
N PRO A 218 25.85 13.81 9.40
CA PRO A 218 26.86 13.88 10.44
C PRO A 218 26.31 14.07 11.85
#